data_f0aa438874532e9499a6e218d885fcf5
#
_entry.id   f0aa438874532e9499a6e218d885fcf5
#
_cell.length_a   1.000
_cell.length_b   1.000
_cell.length_c   1.000
_cell.angle_alpha   90.00
_cell.angle_beta   90.00
_cell.angle_gamma   90.00
#
_symmetry.space_group_name_H-M   'P 1'
#
loop_
_entity.id
_entity.type
_entity.pdbx_description
1 polymer ?
#
loop_
_entity_poly.entity_id
_entity_poly.type
_entity_poly.pdbx_seq_one_letter_code
_entity_poly.pdbx_strand_id
1 'polypeptide(L)'
;MTEHIPLNPQQLDAEKVVLLQTRKRDGSWVDTPVNIAVQGARAYFRTPGKASKNKRLRNFPEVQIRPCTWSGKPTGGTTMTAHARLLSGEESEAAGRLIDRKYPVLQRLLVRLTHKIMRTPTLHYELTL
;
A
#
# COMPACT_ATOMS: atom_id res chain seq x y z
N MET A 1 -8.79 30.00 2.62
CA MET A 1 -7.62 29.44 3.30
C MET A 1 -7.80 27.94 3.43
N THR A 2 -6.99 27.22 2.71
CA THR A 2 -7.04 25.76 2.77
C THR A 2 -6.25 25.30 3.98
N GLU A 3 -6.96 24.89 5.00
CA GLU A 3 -6.30 24.20 6.10
C GLU A 3 -5.86 22.82 5.59
N HIS A 4 -4.58 22.56 5.74
CA HIS A 4 -4.06 21.23 5.49
C HIS A 4 -4.47 20.33 6.65
N ILE A 5 -5.59 19.63 6.49
CA ILE A 5 -5.98 18.62 7.46
C ILE A 5 -5.16 17.38 7.12
N PRO A 6 -4.28 16.93 8.03
CA PRO A 6 -3.53 15.70 7.76
C PRO A 6 -4.49 14.54 7.62
N LEU A 7 -4.21 13.65 6.67
CA LEU A 7 -4.94 12.40 6.54
C LEU A 7 -4.81 11.61 7.84
N ASN A 8 -5.92 11.34 8.48
CA ASN A 8 -5.91 10.44 9.61
C ASN A 8 -6.16 8.99 9.13
N PRO A 9 -5.89 7.97 9.95
CA PRO A 9 -6.07 6.58 9.54
C PRO A 9 -7.49 6.26 9.09
N GLN A 10 -8.50 6.89 9.69
CA GLN A 10 -9.90 6.64 9.34
C GLN A 10 -10.25 7.18 7.95
N GLN A 11 -9.73 8.35 7.59
CA GLN A 11 -9.89 8.90 6.25
C GLN A 11 -9.19 8.03 5.21
N LEU A 12 -8.03 7.52 5.58
CA LEU A 12 -7.25 6.63 4.72
C LEU A 12 -8.00 5.32 4.46
N ASP A 13 -8.69 4.79 5.48
CA ASP A 13 -9.46 3.55 5.34
C ASP A 13 -10.66 3.71 4.39
N ALA A 14 -11.20 4.91 4.26
CA ALA A 14 -12.29 5.19 3.33
C ALA A 14 -11.83 5.18 1.86
N GLU A 15 -10.54 5.35 1.61
CA GLU A 15 -9.99 5.36 0.26
C GLU A 15 -9.83 3.93 -0.27
N LYS A 16 -10.25 3.71 -1.52
CA LYS A 16 -10.07 2.41 -2.19
C LYS A 16 -8.66 2.26 -2.75
N VAL A 17 -8.07 3.37 -3.20
CA VAL A 17 -6.74 3.41 -3.81
C VAL A 17 -6.02 4.62 -3.26
N VAL A 18 -4.75 4.46 -2.94
CA VAL A 18 -3.87 5.57 -2.57
C VAL A 18 -2.61 5.50 -3.40
N LEU A 19 -1.94 6.63 -3.57
CA LEU A 19 -0.61 6.65 -4.17
C LEU A 19 0.42 6.39 -3.09
N LEU A 20 1.14 5.30 -3.24
CA LEU A 20 2.31 5.01 -2.43
C LEU A 20 3.52 5.57 -3.14
N GLN A 21 4.24 6.46 -2.49
CA GLN A 21 5.46 7.05 -3.04
C GLN A 21 6.66 6.37 -2.38
N THR A 22 7.45 5.69 -3.20
CA THR A 22 8.67 5.00 -2.77
C THR A 22 9.89 5.71 -3.33
N ARG A 23 10.99 5.71 -2.55
CA ARG A 23 12.16 6.51 -2.85
C ARG A 23 13.20 5.74 -3.64
N LYS A 24 13.77 6.38 -4.67
CA LYS A 24 14.92 5.88 -5.42
C LYS A 24 16.22 6.35 -4.78
N ARG A 25 17.33 5.74 -5.21
CA ARG A 25 18.66 6.12 -4.71
C ARG A 25 19.05 7.56 -5.04
N ASP A 26 18.53 8.11 -6.14
CA ASP A 26 18.79 9.50 -6.53
C ASP A 26 17.94 10.51 -5.73
N GLY A 27 17.10 10.01 -4.82
CA GLY A 27 16.23 10.85 -3.99
C GLY A 27 14.87 11.16 -4.59
N SER A 28 14.61 10.77 -5.84
CA SER A 28 13.30 10.97 -6.45
C SER A 28 12.28 9.96 -5.94
N TRP A 29 10.99 10.28 -6.09
CA TRP A 29 9.89 9.43 -5.66
C TRP A 29 9.23 8.76 -6.85
N VAL A 30 8.82 7.52 -6.66
CA VAL A 30 8.04 6.78 -7.65
C VAL A 30 6.63 6.57 -7.11
N ASP A 31 5.63 7.01 -7.87
CA ASP A 31 4.23 6.88 -7.50
C ASP A 31 3.68 5.53 -7.96
N THR A 32 3.04 4.82 -7.06
CA THR A 32 2.38 3.55 -7.39
C THR A 32 1.01 3.52 -6.72
N PRO A 33 -0.08 3.34 -7.48
CA PRO A 33 -1.39 3.12 -6.88
C PRO A 33 -1.42 1.78 -6.15
N VAL A 34 -1.90 1.78 -4.92
CA VAL A 34 -2.04 0.57 -4.13
C VAL A 34 -3.38 0.55 -3.40
N ASN A 35 -3.89 -0.65 -3.15
CA ASN A 35 -5.04 -0.87 -2.30
C ASN A 35 -4.54 -1.11 -0.87
N ILE A 36 -5.10 -0.36 0.07
CA ILE A 36 -4.69 -0.49 1.47
C ILE A 36 -5.86 -0.85 2.35
N ALA A 37 -5.57 -1.50 3.47
CA ALA A 37 -6.52 -1.73 4.56
C ALA A 37 -5.91 -1.19 5.84
N VAL A 38 -6.72 -0.49 6.64
CA VAL A 38 -6.26 0.19 7.85
C VAL A 38 -6.78 -0.52 9.09
N GLN A 39 -5.94 -0.66 10.08
CA GLN A 39 -6.31 -1.15 11.40
C GLN A 39 -5.58 -0.31 12.46
N GLY A 40 -6.31 0.52 13.19
CA GLY A 40 -5.72 1.45 14.14
C GLY A 40 -4.83 2.48 13.44
N ALA A 41 -3.61 2.63 13.93
CA ALA A 41 -2.63 3.55 13.36
C ALA A 41 -1.73 2.90 12.30
N ARG A 42 -2.13 1.74 11.79
CA ARG A 42 -1.36 0.98 10.81
C ARG A 42 -2.17 0.70 9.57
N ALA A 43 -1.51 0.68 8.43
CA ALA A 43 -2.11 0.31 7.16
C ALA A 43 -1.34 -0.85 6.55
N TYR A 44 -2.01 -1.62 5.71
CA TYR A 44 -1.41 -2.80 5.10
C TYR A 44 -1.68 -2.80 3.61
N PHE A 45 -0.70 -3.22 2.82
CA PHE A 45 -0.88 -3.43 1.40
C PHE A 45 -0.13 -4.67 0.96
N ARG A 46 -0.48 -5.16 -0.23
CA ARG A 46 0.21 -6.32 -0.82
C ARG A 46 0.77 -5.96 -2.18
N THR A 47 1.81 -6.68 -2.58
CA THR A 47 2.46 -6.47 -3.87
C THR A 47 3.06 -7.79 -4.36
N PRO A 48 3.14 -8.00 -5.68
CA PRO A 48 3.88 -9.15 -6.21
C PRO A 48 5.36 -9.07 -5.80
N GLY A 49 5.95 -10.22 -5.49
CA GLY A 49 7.33 -10.29 -5.03
C GLY A 49 8.37 -9.79 -6.03
N LYS A 50 8.03 -9.75 -7.33
CA LYS A 50 8.91 -9.25 -8.39
C LYS A 50 8.76 -7.74 -8.65
N ALA A 51 7.83 -7.06 -7.99
CA ALA A 51 7.63 -5.63 -8.23
C ALA A 51 8.86 -4.82 -7.81
N SER A 52 9.21 -3.82 -8.62
CA SER A 52 10.38 -2.97 -8.39
C SER A 52 10.32 -2.21 -7.07
N LYS A 53 9.10 -1.90 -6.59
CA LYS A 53 8.95 -1.19 -5.32
C LYS A 53 9.49 -1.98 -4.12
N ASN A 54 9.58 -3.31 -4.21
CA ASN A 54 10.14 -4.11 -3.12
C ASN A 54 11.61 -3.77 -2.87
N LYS A 55 12.37 -3.56 -3.93
CA LYS A 55 13.77 -3.14 -3.81
C LYS A 55 13.88 -1.74 -3.22
N ARG A 56 13.02 -0.82 -3.66
CA ARG A 56 13.02 0.54 -3.12
C ARG A 56 12.65 0.55 -1.64
N LEU A 57 11.69 -0.28 -1.23
CA LEU A 57 11.27 -0.38 0.17
C LEU A 57 12.34 -0.99 1.07
N ARG A 58 13.14 -1.93 0.56
CA ARG A 58 14.28 -2.48 1.32
C ARG A 58 15.37 -1.45 1.55
N ASN A 59 15.64 -0.64 0.54
CA ASN A 59 16.68 0.38 0.61
C ASN A 59 16.23 1.61 1.42
N PHE A 60 14.96 2.01 1.23
CA PHE A 60 14.42 3.21 1.85
C PHE A 60 12.99 2.92 2.34
N PRO A 61 12.82 2.47 3.59
CA PRO A 61 11.50 2.09 4.11
C PRO A 61 10.59 3.29 4.41
N GLU A 62 11.12 4.50 4.40
CA GLU A 62 10.32 5.71 4.54
C GLU A 62 9.54 5.96 3.26
N VAL A 63 8.22 6.08 3.38
CA VAL A 63 7.32 6.27 2.24
C VAL A 63 6.39 7.45 2.48
N GLN A 64 5.75 7.90 1.42
CA GLN A 64 4.69 8.89 1.49
C GLN A 64 3.42 8.31 0.91
N ILE A 65 2.28 8.70 1.44
CA ILE A 65 0.97 8.26 0.98
C ILE A 65 0.17 9.51 0.60
N ARG A 66 -0.42 9.50 -0.58
CA ARG A 66 -1.28 10.59 -1.06
C ARG A 66 -2.63 10.06 -1.49
N PRO A 67 -3.71 10.82 -1.26
CA PRO A 67 -4.99 10.48 -1.86
C PRO A 67 -4.89 10.54 -3.39
N CYS A 68 -5.62 9.66 -4.05
CA CYS A 68 -5.68 9.65 -5.50
C CYS A 68 -7.02 9.14 -5.98
N THR A 69 -7.29 9.33 -7.27
CA THR A 69 -8.43 8.70 -7.92
C THR A 69 -8.16 7.22 -8.09
N TRP A 70 -9.21 6.44 -8.40
CA TRP A 70 -9.05 5.01 -8.64
C TRP A 70 -8.08 4.70 -9.80
N SER A 71 -7.87 5.66 -10.71
CA SER A 71 -6.93 5.53 -11.81
C SER A 71 -5.50 5.97 -11.45
N GLY A 72 -5.27 6.40 -10.20
CA GLY A 72 -3.94 6.77 -9.72
C GLY A 72 -3.56 8.23 -9.91
N LYS A 73 -4.49 9.11 -10.23
CA LYS A 73 -4.22 10.55 -10.34
C LYS A 73 -4.29 11.20 -8.96
N PRO A 74 -3.26 11.97 -8.53
CA PRO A 74 -3.32 12.66 -7.24
C PRO A 74 -4.53 13.58 -7.16
N THR A 75 -5.25 13.52 -6.04
CA THR A 75 -6.34 14.44 -5.72
C THR A 75 -5.81 15.40 -4.68
N GLY A 76 -5.60 16.63 -4.95
CA GLY A 76 -4.99 17.59 -4.04
C GLY A 76 -5.33 17.36 -2.57
N GLY A 77 -4.52 16.72 -1.83
CA GLY A 77 -4.68 16.39 -0.43
C GLY A 77 -3.35 16.36 0.26
N THR A 78 -3.37 16.14 1.57
CA THR A 78 -2.16 16.13 2.37
C THR A 78 -1.41 14.82 2.18
N THR A 79 -0.10 14.92 2.01
CA THR A 79 0.78 13.76 2.00
C THR A 79 1.01 13.28 3.43
N MET A 80 0.88 11.98 3.66
CA MET A 80 1.19 11.37 4.93
C MET A 80 2.50 10.60 4.81
N THR A 81 3.40 10.79 5.75
CA THR A 81 4.64 10.01 5.84
C THR A 81 4.38 8.73 6.63
N ALA A 82 4.95 7.62 6.19
CA ALA A 82 4.81 6.34 6.85
C ALA A 82 6.12 5.55 6.77
N HIS A 83 6.23 4.53 7.59
CA HIS A 83 7.36 3.60 7.59
C HIS A 83 6.89 2.22 7.17
N ALA A 84 7.49 1.65 6.14
CA ALA A 84 7.11 0.35 5.58
C ALA A 84 7.94 -0.77 6.22
N ARG A 85 7.26 -1.87 6.59
CA ARG A 85 7.90 -3.06 7.12
C ARG A 85 7.37 -4.29 6.39
N LEU A 86 8.27 -5.09 5.84
CA LEU A 86 7.89 -6.36 5.23
C LEU A 86 7.44 -7.33 6.32
N LEU A 87 6.29 -7.94 6.12
CA LEU A 87 5.72 -8.91 7.05
C LEU A 87 6.07 -10.33 6.62
N SER A 88 6.06 -11.25 7.58
CA SER A 88 6.28 -12.67 7.34
C SER A 88 5.41 -13.49 8.31
N GLY A 89 5.18 -14.76 7.97
CA GLY A 89 4.46 -15.69 8.83
C GLY A 89 3.05 -15.23 9.16
N GLU A 90 2.68 -15.33 10.43
CA GLU A 90 1.32 -15.00 10.87
C GLU A 90 0.94 -13.54 10.65
N GLU A 91 1.88 -12.62 10.79
CA GLU A 91 1.62 -11.20 10.53
C GLU A 91 1.25 -10.97 9.06
N SER A 92 1.94 -11.63 8.15
CA SER A 92 1.65 -11.56 6.72
C SER A 92 0.27 -12.13 6.40
N GLU A 93 -0.08 -13.27 7.00
CA GLU A 93 -1.37 -13.89 6.82
C GLU A 93 -2.50 -13.02 7.37
N ALA A 94 -2.30 -12.42 8.54
CA ALA A 94 -3.28 -11.53 9.15
C ALA A 94 -3.52 -10.28 8.28
N ALA A 95 -2.46 -9.70 7.74
CA ALA A 95 -2.58 -8.56 6.83
C ALA A 95 -3.33 -8.96 5.56
N GLY A 96 -3.04 -10.14 5.02
CA GLY A 96 -3.76 -10.66 3.85
C GLY A 96 -5.25 -10.81 4.10
N ARG A 97 -5.63 -11.35 5.26
CA ARG A 97 -7.05 -11.49 5.62
C ARG A 97 -7.74 -10.13 5.74
N LEU A 98 -7.06 -9.14 6.31
CA LEU A 98 -7.61 -7.80 6.46
C LEU A 98 -7.87 -7.15 5.10
N ILE A 99 -6.92 -7.27 4.18
CA ILE A 99 -7.04 -6.75 2.82
C ILE A 99 -8.16 -7.48 2.07
N ASP A 100 -8.24 -8.79 2.19
CA ASP A 100 -9.26 -9.60 1.53
C ASP A 100 -10.67 -9.23 1.99
N ARG A 101 -10.85 -8.91 3.27
CA ARG A 101 -12.15 -8.47 3.79
C ARG A 101 -12.58 -7.12 3.22
N LYS A 102 -11.64 -6.21 3.02
CA LYS A 102 -11.92 -4.89 2.43
C LYS A 102 -12.16 -4.98 0.92
N TYR A 103 -11.50 -5.91 0.23
CA TYR A 103 -11.54 -6.02 -1.23
C TYR A 103 -11.90 -7.45 -1.67
N PRO A 104 -13.12 -7.93 -1.40
CA PRO A 104 -13.47 -9.33 -1.71
C PRO A 104 -13.45 -9.65 -3.20
N VAL A 105 -13.78 -8.68 -4.06
CA VAL A 105 -13.74 -8.88 -5.51
C VAL A 105 -12.29 -8.98 -6.01
N LEU A 106 -11.41 -8.18 -5.45
CA LEU A 106 -9.99 -8.19 -5.79
C LEU A 106 -9.34 -9.53 -5.38
N GLN A 107 -9.75 -10.08 -4.25
CA GLN A 107 -9.30 -11.40 -3.81
C GLN A 107 -9.62 -12.49 -4.84
N ARG A 108 -10.85 -12.49 -5.38
CA ARG A 108 -11.26 -13.46 -6.41
C ARG A 108 -10.39 -13.35 -7.66
N LEU A 109 -10.06 -12.14 -8.08
CA LEU A 109 -9.18 -11.90 -9.22
C LEU A 109 -7.77 -12.39 -8.93
N LEU A 110 -7.27 -12.16 -7.72
CA LEU A 110 -5.94 -12.62 -7.32
C LEU A 110 -5.83 -14.14 -7.30
N VAL A 111 -6.86 -14.84 -6.83
CA VAL A 111 -6.89 -16.30 -6.84
C VAL A 111 -6.81 -16.83 -8.28
N ARG A 112 -7.55 -16.23 -9.21
CA ARG A 112 -7.49 -16.61 -10.63
C ARG A 112 -6.12 -16.31 -11.24
N LEU A 113 -5.51 -15.17 -10.91
CA LEU A 113 -4.19 -14.78 -11.39
C LEU A 113 -3.10 -15.68 -10.79
N THR A 114 -3.25 -16.08 -9.53
CA THR A 114 -2.29 -16.95 -8.85
C THR A 114 -2.19 -18.31 -9.51
N HIS A 115 -3.30 -18.84 -10.03
CA HIS A 115 -3.28 -20.08 -10.79
C HIS A 115 -2.50 -19.97 -12.10
N LYS A 116 -2.40 -18.78 -12.66
CA LYS A 116 -1.64 -18.51 -13.90
C LYS A 116 -0.19 -18.08 -13.66
N ILE A 117 0.11 -17.49 -12.50
CA ILE A 117 1.42 -16.91 -12.18
C ILE A 117 1.96 -17.54 -10.89
N MET A 118 2.02 -18.85 -10.84
CA MET A 118 2.37 -19.60 -9.62
C MET A 118 3.80 -19.43 -9.12
N ARG A 119 4.62 -18.55 -9.69
CA ARG A 119 6.04 -18.45 -9.34
C ARG A 119 6.42 -17.20 -8.57
N THR A 120 5.49 -16.26 -8.37
CA THR A 120 5.79 -15.02 -7.67
C THR A 120 5.00 -14.96 -6.38
N PRO A 121 5.67 -15.01 -5.22
CA PRO A 121 4.96 -14.88 -3.95
C PRO A 121 4.37 -13.49 -3.83
N THR A 122 3.27 -13.39 -3.11
CA THR A 122 2.68 -12.10 -2.72
C THR A 122 3.31 -11.67 -1.42
N LEU A 123 3.83 -10.45 -1.40
CA LEU A 123 4.41 -9.85 -0.20
C LEU A 123 3.43 -8.89 0.44
N HIS A 124 3.38 -8.88 1.76
CA HIS A 124 2.55 -7.98 2.56
C HIS A 124 3.44 -7.04 3.35
N TYR A 125 3.05 -5.77 3.38
CA TYR A 125 3.76 -4.72 4.10
C TYR A 125 2.84 -4.04 5.10
N GLU A 126 3.42 -3.66 6.23
CA GLU A 126 2.79 -2.82 7.24
C GLU A 126 3.34 -1.41 7.10
N LEU A 127 2.44 -0.44 7.08
CA LEU A 127 2.78 0.98 7.11
C LEU A 127 2.43 1.52 8.50
N THR A 128 3.44 1.98 9.21
CA THR A 128 3.25 2.68 10.49
C THR A 128 3.06 4.15 10.17
N LEU A 129 1.87 4.63 10.43
CA LEU A 129 1.42 5.98 10.09
C LEU A 129 1.87 7.01 11.13
#